data_e713e6c2124a6617ff78f2bffdf9fc10
#
_entry.id   e713e6c2124a6617ff78f2bffdf9fc10
#
_cell.length_a   1.000
_cell.length_b   1.000
_cell.length_c   1.000
_cell.angle_alpha   90.00
_cell.angle_beta   90.00
_cell.angle_gamma   90.00
#
_symmetry.space_group_name_H-M   'P 1'
#
loop_
_entity.id
_entity.type
_entity.pdbx_description
1 polymer ?
#
loop_
_entity_poly.entity_id
_entity_poly.type
_entity_poly.pdbx_seq_one_letter_code
_entity_poly.pdbx_strand_id
1 'polypeptide(L)'
;SYVDIRDLEPQNIQEINKQLWINTTRRKTGSEVNVRLFTVPYNILLKYMPASGSGRIFELPSNGWCNKCLDKIVAEAGIQKKITFHAARHTFATTITLSQGVAIETISKLLGHKNIRTTQIYANITHSHISSEMERLSKRINLLCPDWTPSDMPNASKRLS
;
A
#
# COMPACT_ATOMS: atom_id res chain seq x y z
N SER A 1 2.13 -3.73 11.11
CA SER A 1 3.44 -4.14 11.68
C SER A 1 3.36 -5.56 12.23
N TYR A 2 4.50 -6.12 12.69
CA TYR A 2 4.50 -7.46 13.30
C TYR A 2 3.44 -7.58 14.41
N VAL A 3 3.40 -6.62 15.32
CA VAL A 3 2.47 -6.64 16.46
C VAL A 3 1.01 -6.56 15.99
N ASP A 4 0.72 -5.72 15.00
CA ASP A 4 -0.64 -5.55 14.49
C ASP A 4 -1.14 -6.85 13.80
N ILE A 5 -0.25 -7.61 13.14
CA ILE A 5 -0.60 -8.91 12.54
C ILE A 5 -0.72 -9.99 13.61
N ARG A 6 0.20 -10.03 14.59
CA ARG A 6 0.15 -10.99 15.69
C ARG A 6 -1.16 -10.89 16.49
N ASP A 7 -1.61 -9.66 16.71
CA ASP A 7 -2.79 -9.39 17.53
C ASP A 7 -4.08 -9.28 16.69
N LEU A 8 -4.05 -9.69 15.40
CA LEU A 8 -5.22 -9.70 14.53
C LEU A 8 -6.17 -10.83 14.89
N GLU A 9 -7.44 -10.50 15.06
CA GLU A 9 -8.52 -11.41 15.45
C GLU A 9 -9.65 -11.40 14.41
N PRO A 10 -10.51 -12.43 14.32
CA PRO A 10 -11.64 -12.49 13.41
C PRO A 10 -12.57 -11.27 13.50
N GLN A 11 -12.80 -10.74 14.68
CA GLN A 11 -13.64 -9.56 14.92
C GLN A 11 -13.10 -8.27 14.27
N ASN A 12 -11.81 -8.24 13.89
CA ASN A 12 -11.23 -7.13 13.16
C ASN A 12 -11.61 -7.15 11.67
N ILE A 13 -12.21 -8.23 11.18
CA ILE A 13 -12.65 -8.35 9.79
C ILE A 13 -14.13 -8.01 9.72
N GLN A 14 -14.45 -6.96 8.99
CA GLN A 14 -15.82 -6.45 8.87
C GLN A 14 -16.21 -6.31 7.39
N GLU A 15 -17.47 -6.59 7.09
CA GLU A 15 -18.02 -6.35 5.77
C GLU A 15 -18.66 -4.95 5.74
N ILE A 16 -18.18 -4.12 4.82
CA ILE A 16 -18.72 -2.77 4.57
C ILE A 16 -18.99 -2.65 3.06
N ASN A 17 -20.22 -2.37 2.68
CA ASN A 17 -20.64 -2.23 1.28
C ASN A 17 -20.27 -3.46 0.41
N LYS A 18 -20.52 -4.67 0.91
CA LYS A 18 -20.16 -5.95 0.26
C LYS A 18 -18.65 -6.13 0.02
N GLN A 19 -17.82 -5.45 0.77
CA GLN A 19 -16.37 -5.55 0.73
C GLN A 19 -15.82 -5.80 2.12
N LEU A 20 -14.81 -6.67 2.19
CA LEU A 20 -14.18 -7.00 3.46
C LEU A 20 -13.07 -6.00 3.79
N TRP A 21 -13.05 -5.59 5.04
CA TRP A 21 -12.09 -4.63 5.58
C TRP A 21 -11.47 -5.17 6.87
N ILE A 22 -10.21 -4.87 7.07
CA ILE A 22 -9.54 -5.03 8.35
C ILE A 22 -9.63 -3.70 9.08
N ASN A 23 -10.35 -3.67 10.20
CA ASN A 23 -10.46 -2.51 11.08
C ASN A 23 -9.71 -2.80 12.37
N THR A 24 -8.68 -2.02 12.63
CA THR A 24 -7.84 -2.21 13.81
C THR A 24 -7.25 -0.90 14.30
N THR A 25 -6.81 -0.88 15.54
CA THR A 25 -6.08 0.25 16.12
C THR A 25 -4.60 -0.09 16.16
N ARG A 26 -3.78 0.72 15.52
CA ARG A 26 -2.35 0.52 15.49
C ARG A 26 -1.74 0.67 16.88
N ARG A 27 -1.13 -0.38 17.40
CA ARG A 27 -0.63 -0.40 18.77
C ARG A 27 0.43 0.66 19.08
N LYS A 28 1.30 0.96 18.11
CA LYS A 28 2.38 1.96 18.28
C LYS A 28 1.89 3.41 18.33
N THR A 29 0.80 3.74 17.62
CA THR A 29 0.36 5.13 17.44
C THR A 29 -1.02 5.41 18.02
N GLY A 30 -1.82 4.37 18.35
CA GLY A 30 -3.22 4.52 18.72
C GLY A 30 -4.10 5.01 17.55
N SER A 31 -3.60 5.01 16.33
CA SER A 31 -4.36 5.45 15.16
C SER A 31 -5.24 4.31 14.66
N GLU A 32 -6.49 4.61 14.31
CA GLU A 32 -7.34 3.68 13.58
C GLU A 32 -6.78 3.42 12.19
N VAL A 33 -6.85 2.18 11.76
CA VAL A 33 -6.38 1.71 10.46
C VAL A 33 -7.45 0.83 9.83
N ASN A 34 -7.94 1.28 8.69
CA ASN A 34 -8.95 0.59 7.90
C ASN A 34 -8.32 0.19 6.57
N VAL A 35 -8.11 -1.11 6.37
CA VAL A 35 -7.47 -1.63 5.14
C VAL A 35 -8.44 -2.55 4.42
N ARG A 36 -8.73 -2.23 3.17
CA ARG A 36 -9.54 -3.11 2.33
C ARG A 36 -8.83 -4.44 2.12
N LEU A 37 -9.55 -5.52 2.31
CA LEU A 37 -9.05 -6.87 2.15
C LEU A 37 -9.25 -7.34 0.71
N PHE A 38 -8.16 -7.49 -0.03
CA PHE A 38 -8.17 -8.05 -1.38
C PHE A 38 -8.18 -9.57 -1.34
N THR A 39 -8.41 -10.20 -2.49
CA THR A 39 -8.57 -11.67 -2.61
C THR A 39 -7.40 -12.46 -2.04
N VAL A 40 -6.16 -12.07 -2.36
CA VAL A 40 -4.98 -12.83 -1.91
C VAL A 40 -4.82 -12.82 -0.39
N PRO A 41 -4.77 -11.65 0.30
CA PRO A 41 -4.73 -11.63 1.76
C PRO A 41 -5.97 -12.26 2.41
N TYR A 42 -7.14 -12.17 1.80
CA TYR A 42 -8.34 -12.85 2.28
C TYR A 42 -8.17 -14.38 2.30
N ASN A 43 -7.68 -14.97 1.22
CA ASN A 43 -7.44 -16.41 1.16
C ASN A 43 -6.39 -16.86 2.19
N ILE A 44 -5.38 -16.03 2.45
CA ILE A 44 -4.41 -16.30 3.52
C ILE A 44 -5.10 -16.28 4.89
N LEU A 45 -5.93 -15.28 5.17
CA LEU A 45 -6.67 -15.19 6.44
C LEU A 45 -7.58 -16.41 6.64
N LEU A 46 -8.34 -16.81 5.62
CA LEU A 46 -9.22 -17.99 5.68
C LEU A 46 -8.45 -19.26 6.06
N LYS A 47 -7.25 -19.45 5.52
CA LYS A 47 -6.41 -20.62 5.82
C LYS A 47 -6.04 -20.72 7.29
N TYR A 48 -5.90 -19.60 7.98
CA TYR A 48 -5.44 -19.53 9.37
C TYR A 48 -6.55 -19.12 10.35
N MET A 49 -7.79 -18.98 9.85
CA MET A 49 -8.92 -18.61 10.70
C MET A 49 -9.14 -19.66 11.79
N PRO A 50 -9.19 -19.27 13.06
CA PRO A 50 -9.42 -20.22 14.15
C PRO A 50 -10.83 -20.82 14.05
N ALA A 51 -10.93 -22.14 14.25
CA ALA A 51 -12.21 -22.85 14.19
C ALA A 51 -13.23 -22.37 15.24
N SER A 52 -12.74 -21.84 16.37
CA SER A 52 -13.57 -21.23 17.43
C SER A 52 -14.20 -19.89 17.04
N GLY A 53 -13.77 -19.28 15.94
CA GLY A 53 -14.18 -17.93 15.56
C GLY A 53 -13.66 -16.82 16.48
N SER A 54 -12.80 -17.15 17.43
CA SER A 54 -12.23 -16.23 18.42
C SER A 54 -10.74 -16.45 18.61
N GLY A 55 -10.07 -15.46 19.20
CA GLY A 55 -8.63 -15.46 19.39
C GLY A 55 -7.84 -14.96 18.18
N ARG A 56 -6.53 -15.09 18.24
CA ARG A 56 -5.64 -14.61 17.17
C ARG A 56 -5.76 -15.47 15.91
N ILE A 57 -5.78 -14.83 14.75
CA ILE A 57 -5.78 -15.52 13.46
C ILE A 57 -4.42 -16.19 13.22
N PHE A 58 -3.32 -15.51 13.60
CA PHE A 58 -1.98 -16.01 13.40
C PHE A 58 -1.26 -16.28 14.73
N GLU A 59 -0.82 -17.50 14.93
CA GLU A 59 0.11 -17.85 15.99
C GLU A 59 1.55 -17.58 15.54
N LEU A 60 1.96 -16.32 15.60
CA LEU A 60 3.28 -15.91 15.17
C LEU A 60 4.31 -16.10 16.30
N PRO A 61 5.49 -16.69 16.01
CA PRO A 61 6.62 -16.69 16.92
C PRO A 61 7.14 -15.27 17.10
N SER A 62 8.19 -15.08 17.90
CA SER A 62 8.75 -13.74 18.13
C SER A 62 9.19 -13.04 16.83
N ASN A 63 9.13 -11.71 16.82
CA ASN A 63 9.59 -10.92 15.65
C ASN A 63 11.04 -11.22 15.25
N GLY A 64 11.92 -11.46 16.23
CA GLY A 64 13.30 -11.86 15.95
C GLY A 64 13.39 -13.20 15.23
N TRP A 65 12.56 -14.18 15.64
CA TRP A 65 12.51 -15.48 14.98
C TRP A 65 11.95 -15.38 13.56
N CYS A 66 10.87 -14.60 13.35
CA CYS A 66 10.34 -14.33 12.01
C CYS A 66 11.40 -13.72 11.08
N ASN A 67 12.19 -12.77 11.56
CA ASN A 67 13.27 -12.19 10.76
C ASN A 67 14.37 -13.22 10.44
N LYS A 68 14.74 -14.11 11.38
CA LYS A 68 15.68 -15.21 11.09
C LYS A 68 15.16 -16.16 10.01
N CYS A 69 13.85 -16.46 10.00
CA CYS A 69 13.24 -17.25 8.93
C CYS A 69 13.30 -16.52 7.58
N LEU A 70 13.02 -15.21 7.58
CA LEU A 70 13.14 -14.39 6.38
C LEU A 70 14.57 -14.38 5.84
N ASP A 71 15.57 -14.24 6.70
CA ASP A 71 16.99 -14.27 6.30
C ASP A 71 17.34 -15.59 5.57
N LYS A 72 16.82 -16.73 6.05
CA LYS A 72 17.01 -18.04 5.38
C LYS A 72 16.32 -18.08 4.02
N ILE A 73 15.06 -17.70 3.93
CA ILE A 73 14.29 -17.70 2.67
C ILE A 73 14.95 -16.77 1.64
N VAL A 74 15.42 -15.62 2.06
CA VAL A 74 16.09 -14.62 1.20
C VAL A 74 17.42 -15.17 0.68
N ALA A 75 18.19 -15.85 1.54
CA ALA A 75 19.44 -16.50 1.14
C ALA A 75 19.21 -17.64 0.14
N GLU A 76 18.23 -18.50 0.39
CA GLU A 76 17.84 -19.60 -0.51
C GLU A 76 17.34 -19.09 -1.87
N ALA A 77 16.67 -17.91 -1.89
CA ALA A 77 16.25 -17.24 -3.11
C ALA A 77 17.37 -16.50 -3.85
N GLY A 78 18.62 -16.52 -3.35
CA GLY A 78 19.75 -15.82 -3.95
C GLY A 78 19.68 -14.29 -3.86
N ILE A 79 18.83 -13.74 -2.99
CA ILE A 79 18.62 -12.30 -2.84
C ILE A 79 19.69 -11.74 -1.88
N GLN A 80 20.54 -10.83 -2.36
CA GLN A 80 21.64 -10.23 -1.56
C GLN A 80 21.22 -9.01 -0.76
N LYS A 81 19.93 -8.83 -0.46
CA LYS A 81 19.40 -7.70 0.32
C LYS A 81 18.88 -8.19 1.65
N LYS A 82 19.20 -7.46 2.73
CA LYS A 82 18.60 -7.72 4.02
C LYS A 82 17.10 -7.38 3.99
N ILE A 83 16.25 -8.39 4.05
CA ILE A 83 14.80 -8.23 4.12
C ILE A 83 14.35 -8.51 5.54
N THR A 84 13.58 -7.58 6.09
CA THR A 84 13.00 -7.70 7.43
C THR A 84 11.48 -7.66 7.34
N PHE A 85 10.81 -8.05 8.41
CA PHE A 85 9.36 -7.93 8.50
C PHE A 85 8.87 -6.49 8.25
N HIS A 86 9.70 -5.49 8.56
CA HIS A 86 9.39 -4.09 8.28
C HIS A 86 9.51 -3.73 6.79
N ALA A 87 10.34 -4.44 6.03
CA ALA A 87 10.48 -4.21 4.59
C ALA A 87 9.17 -4.42 3.83
N ALA A 88 8.32 -5.37 4.26
CA ALA A 88 6.99 -5.58 3.68
C ALA A 88 6.12 -4.31 3.75
N ARG A 89 6.21 -3.54 4.83
CA ARG A 89 5.51 -2.26 4.97
C ARG A 89 6.04 -1.21 3.99
N HIS A 90 7.35 -1.17 3.77
CA HIS A 90 7.97 -0.32 2.75
C HIS A 90 7.47 -0.68 1.35
N THR A 91 7.50 -1.96 1.00
CA THR A 91 7.02 -2.47 -0.29
C THR A 91 5.54 -2.15 -0.51
N PHE A 92 4.71 -2.30 0.52
CA PHE A 92 3.31 -1.91 0.45
C PHE A 92 3.16 -0.41 0.14
N ALA A 93 3.85 0.45 0.90
CA ALA A 93 3.77 1.89 0.72
C ALA A 93 4.28 2.38 -0.64
N THR A 94 5.34 1.77 -1.17
CA THR A 94 5.98 2.20 -2.43
C THR A 94 5.40 1.47 -3.64
N THR A 95 5.59 0.16 -3.71
CA THR A 95 5.31 -0.65 -4.90
C THR A 95 3.83 -0.99 -5.05
N ILE A 96 3.14 -1.29 -3.94
CA ILE A 96 1.74 -1.73 -4.02
C ILE A 96 0.78 -0.54 -4.07
N THR A 97 1.13 0.61 -3.47
CA THR A 97 0.22 1.74 -3.39
C THR A 97 0.70 2.97 -4.16
N LEU A 98 1.83 3.57 -3.78
CA LEU A 98 2.30 4.83 -4.38
C LEU A 98 2.55 4.70 -5.88
N SER A 99 3.24 3.65 -6.33
CA SER A 99 3.51 3.41 -7.76
C SER A 99 2.24 3.12 -8.58
N GLN A 100 1.14 2.77 -7.92
CA GLN A 100 -0.17 2.57 -8.54
C GLN A 100 -1.06 3.82 -8.50
N GLY A 101 -0.51 4.96 -8.10
CA GLY A 101 -1.20 6.26 -8.08
C GLY A 101 -2.13 6.45 -6.87
N VAL A 102 -1.94 5.70 -5.79
CA VAL A 102 -2.68 5.95 -4.54
C VAL A 102 -2.13 7.22 -3.88
N ALA A 103 -3.01 8.16 -3.56
CA ALA A 103 -2.63 9.42 -2.93
C ALA A 103 -1.89 9.21 -1.60
N ILE A 104 -0.87 10.02 -1.34
CA ILE A 104 0.00 9.88 -0.16
C ILE A 104 -0.76 10.03 1.16
N GLU A 105 -1.82 10.83 1.18
CA GLU A 105 -2.73 11.00 2.32
C GLU A 105 -3.45 9.69 2.64
N THR A 106 -3.93 9.00 1.61
CA THR A 106 -4.56 7.68 1.74
C THR A 106 -3.56 6.66 2.26
N ILE A 107 -2.34 6.64 1.72
CA ILE A 107 -1.26 5.76 2.18
C ILE A 107 -0.93 6.04 3.65
N SER A 108 -0.86 7.31 4.05
CA SER A 108 -0.61 7.71 5.44
C SER A 108 -1.66 7.14 6.40
N LYS A 109 -2.94 7.18 6.03
CA LYS A 109 -4.05 6.58 6.79
C LYS A 109 -3.96 5.06 6.83
N LEU A 110 -3.75 4.40 5.67
CA LEU A 110 -3.58 2.94 5.59
C LEU A 110 -2.41 2.43 6.45
N LEU A 111 -1.35 3.23 6.56
CA LEU A 111 -0.21 2.94 7.41
C LEU A 111 -0.42 3.32 8.88
N GLY A 112 -1.48 4.05 9.23
CA GLY A 112 -1.74 4.55 10.58
C GLY A 112 -0.67 5.53 11.07
N HIS A 113 -0.17 6.40 10.20
CA HIS A 113 0.74 7.47 10.59
C HIS A 113 -0.04 8.67 11.14
N LYS A 114 0.36 9.18 12.30
CA LYS A 114 -0.21 10.41 12.86
C LYS A 114 0.18 11.66 12.07
N ASN A 115 1.36 11.63 11.43
CA ASN A 115 1.89 12.74 10.66
C ASN A 115 2.25 12.27 9.26
N ILE A 116 1.73 12.95 8.26
CA ILE A 116 1.98 12.65 6.84
C ILE A 116 3.47 12.73 6.48
N ARG A 117 4.26 13.55 7.15
CA ARG A 117 5.71 13.66 6.95
C ARG A 117 6.39 12.29 7.09
N THR A 118 5.88 11.40 7.96
CA THR A 118 6.38 10.04 8.10
C THR A 118 6.13 9.20 6.84
N THR A 119 5.14 9.56 6.03
CA THR A 119 4.82 8.89 4.76
C THR A 119 5.60 9.50 3.60
N GLN A 120 5.93 10.78 3.68
CA GLN A 120 6.67 11.51 2.64
C GLN A 120 8.07 10.94 2.37
N ILE A 121 8.66 10.20 3.31
CA ILE A 121 9.92 9.46 3.08
C ILE A 121 9.81 8.43 1.94
N TYR A 122 8.60 7.98 1.62
CA TYR A 122 8.34 7.07 0.50
C TYR A 122 8.13 7.81 -0.82
N ALA A 123 7.88 9.10 -0.78
CA ALA A 123 7.56 9.95 -1.92
C ALA A 123 8.81 10.52 -2.61
N ASN A 124 9.86 9.71 -2.81
CA ASN A 124 10.92 10.07 -3.75
C ASN A 124 10.32 10.07 -5.16
N ILE A 125 9.76 11.23 -5.54
CA ILE A 125 9.15 11.42 -6.85
C ILE A 125 10.28 11.42 -7.89
N THR A 126 10.39 10.32 -8.62
CA THR A 126 11.32 10.23 -9.74
C THR A 126 10.71 10.89 -10.98
N HIS A 127 11.53 11.36 -11.92
CA HIS A 127 11.07 11.86 -13.22
C HIS A 127 10.16 10.85 -13.95
N SER A 128 10.45 9.56 -13.84
CA SER A 128 9.62 8.50 -14.41
C SER A 128 8.21 8.45 -13.81
N HIS A 129 8.07 8.71 -12.50
CA HIS A 129 6.77 8.76 -11.86
C HIS A 129 5.97 9.99 -12.31
N ILE A 130 6.61 11.15 -12.36
CA ILE A 130 5.98 12.37 -12.91
C ILE A 130 5.49 12.13 -14.35
N SER A 131 6.34 11.55 -15.19
CA SER A 131 5.97 11.25 -16.58
C SER A 131 4.78 10.30 -16.69
N SER A 132 4.72 9.25 -15.87
CA SER A 132 3.61 8.30 -15.88
C SER A 132 2.29 8.93 -15.41
N GLU A 133 2.33 9.80 -14.40
CA GLU A 133 1.16 10.53 -13.92
C GLU A 133 0.66 11.54 -14.97
N MET A 134 1.58 12.26 -15.63
CA MET A 134 1.23 13.19 -16.70
C MET A 134 0.66 12.48 -17.91
N GLU A 135 1.16 11.30 -18.27
CA GLU A 135 0.61 10.45 -19.32
C GLU A 135 -0.84 10.01 -19.01
N ARG A 136 -1.09 9.58 -17.76
CA ARG A 136 -2.45 9.23 -17.32
C ARG A 136 -3.39 10.43 -17.36
N LEU A 137 -2.92 11.59 -16.94
CA LEU A 137 -3.68 12.84 -16.98
C LEU A 137 -3.99 13.23 -18.43
N SER A 138 -3.00 13.18 -19.32
CA SER A 138 -3.18 13.46 -20.74
C SER A 138 -4.26 12.60 -21.39
N LYS A 139 -4.23 11.28 -21.14
CA LYS A 139 -5.27 10.35 -21.62
C LYS A 139 -6.65 10.71 -21.12
N ARG A 140 -6.77 11.11 -19.85
CA ARG A 140 -8.06 11.54 -19.27
C ARG A 140 -8.57 12.83 -19.89
N ILE A 141 -7.70 13.81 -20.10
CA ILE A 141 -8.04 15.09 -20.74
C ILE A 141 -8.49 14.85 -22.19
N ASN A 142 -7.78 14.03 -22.93
CA ASN A 142 -8.14 13.70 -24.32
C ASN A 142 -9.50 12.99 -24.43
N LEU A 143 -9.90 12.21 -23.41
CA LEU A 143 -11.24 11.62 -23.34
C LEU A 143 -12.35 12.67 -23.07
N LEU A 144 -12.02 13.76 -22.37
CA LEU A 144 -12.95 14.85 -22.05
C LEU A 144 -13.04 15.86 -23.19
N CYS A 145 -11.99 16.01 -23.99
CA CYS A 145 -11.88 16.96 -25.10
C CYS A 145 -11.34 16.24 -26.35
N PRO A 146 -12.09 15.28 -26.93
CA PRO A 146 -11.60 14.46 -28.05
C PRO A 146 -11.34 15.25 -29.33
N ASP A 147 -12.03 16.36 -29.52
CA ASP A 147 -11.97 17.18 -30.75
C ASP A 147 -10.95 18.31 -30.66
N TRP A 148 -10.23 18.42 -29.52
CA TRP A 148 -9.22 19.47 -29.37
C TRP A 148 -7.89 19.05 -30.00
N THR A 149 -7.41 19.83 -31.01
CA THR A 149 -6.11 19.64 -31.66
C THR A 149 -5.20 20.84 -31.40
N PRO A 150 -3.86 20.69 -31.41
CA PRO A 150 -2.93 21.82 -31.30
C PRO A 150 -3.11 22.89 -32.37
N SER A 151 -3.73 22.57 -33.52
CA SER A 151 -4.10 23.51 -34.57
C SER A 151 -5.21 24.48 -34.16
N ASP A 152 -5.99 24.18 -33.13
CA ASP A 152 -7.05 25.03 -32.63
C ASP A 152 -6.51 26.18 -31.74
N MET A 153 -5.20 26.18 -31.46
CA MET A 153 -4.54 27.28 -30.75
C MET A 153 -4.25 28.46 -31.73
N PRO A 154 -4.87 29.62 -31.51
CA PRO A 154 -4.51 30.81 -32.30
C PRO A 154 -3.04 31.21 -31.99
N ASN A 155 -2.15 31.03 -32.97
CA ASN A 155 -0.76 31.52 -32.95
C ASN A 155 0.22 30.96 -31.90
N ALA A 156 0.24 29.64 -31.67
CA ALA A 156 1.26 29.02 -30.81
C ALA A 156 2.71 29.16 -31.32
N SER A 157 2.92 29.40 -32.62
CA SER A 157 4.26 29.51 -33.24
C SER A 157 4.96 30.86 -33.06
N LYS A 158 4.29 31.88 -32.49
CA LYS A 158 4.86 33.23 -32.33
C LYS A 158 5.29 33.64 -30.93
N ARG A 159 5.12 32.76 -29.91
CA ARG A 159 5.43 33.10 -28.51
C ARG A 159 6.62 32.35 -27.90
N LEU A 160 7.31 31.54 -28.68
CA LEU A 160 8.50 30.78 -28.28
C LEU A 160 9.76 31.14 -29.08
N SER A 161 9.77 32.30 -29.73
CA SER A 161 10.98 32.92 -30.32
C SER A 161 11.46 34.08 -29.48
#